data_9f0a9942dabaedd5195e1faab335c0f3
#
_entry.id   9f0a9942dabaedd5195e1faab335c0f3
#
_cell.length_a   1.000
_cell.length_b   1.000
_cell.length_c   1.000
_cell.angle_alpha   90.00
_cell.angle_beta   90.00
_cell.angle_gamma   90.00
#
_symmetry.space_group_name_H-M   'P 1'
#
loop_
_entity.id
_entity.type
_entity.pdbx_description
1 polymer ?
#
loop_
_entity_poly.entity_id
_entity_poly.type
_entity_poly.pdbx_seq_one_letter_code
_entity_poly.pdbx_strand_id
1 'polypeptide(L)'
;MGTSNSRGFQGALRFTKDALAIVISIISFIISSVNVYVTNLKAPDLSIVVAPYVNHIVDNSSLNESFFLPLTVVNRGAKPGSLLSFELNVTYLPTGNHETYYGQYFAQEDQPENPGAFFAPMNLEGYSAISRTVCFYPLGERQGNFFNQMGAYEFTVTGTTANVRGEARKRIIQEFRIELTQDMYDQMQVEPDLEYPYPIRIEVSSIRRSLLDILRSIGE
;
A
#
# COMPACT_ATOMS: atom_id res chain seq x y z
N MET A 1 -44.27 -54.24 -42.15
CA MET A 1 -44.70 -53.07 -41.45
C MET A 1 -43.67 -52.83 -40.31
N GLY A 2 -42.93 -51.69 -40.28
CA GLY A 2 -42.05 -51.39 -39.14
C GLY A 2 -40.71 -50.82 -39.49
N THR A 3 -40.59 -49.64 -40.22
CA THR A 3 -39.31 -48.92 -40.40
C THR A 3 -39.51 -47.42 -40.38
N SER A 4 -40.18 -46.87 -39.34
CA SER A 4 -40.46 -45.42 -39.36
C SER A 4 -39.94 -44.62 -38.12
N ASN A 5 -39.31 -45.26 -37.10
CA ASN A 5 -38.97 -44.54 -35.87
C ASN A 5 -37.51 -44.15 -35.67
N SER A 6 -36.58 -44.54 -36.57
CA SER A 6 -35.14 -44.28 -36.33
C SER A 6 -34.67 -42.89 -36.75
N ARG A 7 -35.40 -42.23 -37.69
CA ARG A 7 -34.96 -40.89 -38.20
C ARG A 7 -35.24 -39.75 -37.22
N GLY A 8 -36.33 -39.81 -36.44
CA GLY A 8 -36.64 -38.79 -35.46
C GLY A 8 -35.68 -38.75 -34.27
N PHE A 9 -35.24 -39.92 -33.81
CA PHE A 9 -34.30 -40.03 -32.67
C PHE A 9 -32.90 -39.53 -33.01
N GLN A 10 -32.45 -39.81 -34.25
CA GLN A 10 -31.13 -39.29 -34.69
C GLN A 10 -31.13 -37.78 -34.89
N GLY A 11 -32.21 -37.16 -35.29
CA GLY A 11 -32.38 -35.70 -35.40
C GLY A 11 -32.32 -35.00 -34.04
N ALA A 12 -33.04 -35.54 -33.06
CA ALA A 12 -33.05 -35.02 -31.70
C ALA A 12 -31.66 -35.11 -31.01
N LEU A 13 -30.97 -36.23 -31.24
CA LEU A 13 -29.60 -36.42 -30.68
C LEU A 13 -28.56 -35.47 -31.32
N ARG A 14 -28.71 -35.14 -32.59
CA ARG A 14 -27.85 -34.15 -33.28
C ARG A 14 -28.12 -32.74 -32.75
N PHE A 15 -29.40 -32.33 -32.61
CA PHE A 15 -29.78 -31.04 -32.09
C PHE A 15 -29.26 -30.82 -30.67
N THR A 16 -29.29 -31.83 -29.80
CA THR A 16 -28.74 -31.73 -28.43
C THR A 16 -27.22 -31.63 -28.41
N LYS A 17 -26.50 -32.31 -29.32
CA LYS A 17 -25.05 -32.20 -29.44
C LYS A 17 -24.62 -30.82 -29.94
N ASP A 18 -25.32 -30.28 -30.93
CA ASP A 18 -25.03 -28.95 -31.48
C ASP A 18 -25.33 -27.85 -30.45
N ALA A 19 -26.43 -27.97 -29.71
CA ALA A 19 -26.74 -27.06 -28.60
C ALA A 19 -25.69 -27.11 -27.49
N LEU A 20 -25.24 -28.33 -27.13
CA LEU A 20 -24.16 -28.49 -26.14
C LEU A 20 -22.84 -27.87 -26.60
N ALA A 21 -22.47 -28.05 -27.87
CA ALA A 21 -21.26 -27.48 -28.46
C ALA A 21 -21.32 -25.91 -28.41
N ILE A 22 -22.49 -25.33 -28.71
CA ILE A 22 -22.68 -23.88 -28.62
C ILE A 22 -22.51 -23.38 -27.18
N VAL A 23 -23.11 -24.07 -26.20
CA VAL A 23 -22.98 -23.71 -24.78
C VAL A 23 -21.52 -23.78 -24.33
N ILE A 24 -20.81 -24.86 -24.67
CA ILE A 24 -19.37 -24.98 -24.33
C ILE A 24 -18.55 -23.87 -24.99
N SER A 25 -18.85 -23.52 -26.24
CA SER A 25 -18.14 -22.45 -26.95
C SER A 25 -18.37 -21.08 -26.30
N ILE A 26 -19.60 -20.78 -25.85
CA ILE A 26 -19.91 -19.55 -25.14
C ILE A 26 -19.17 -19.49 -23.80
N ILE A 27 -19.19 -20.58 -23.02
CA ILE A 27 -18.47 -20.65 -21.75
C ILE A 27 -16.97 -20.45 -21.96
N SER A 28 -16.39 -21.13 -22.95
CA SER A 28 -14.97 -21.00 -23.29
C SER A 28 -14.60 -19.57 -23.70
N PHE A 29 -15.48 -18.92 -24.48
CA PHE A 29 -15.29 -17.51 -24.87
C PHE A 29 -15.33 -16.57 -23.67
N ILE A 30 -16.28 -16.77 -22.74
CA ILE A 30 -16.39 -15.97 -21.51
C ILE A 30 -15.11 -16.16 -20.66
N ILE A 31 -14.69 -17.40 -20.42
CA ILE A 31 -13.47 -17.70 -19.65
C ILE A 31 -12.24 -17.05 -20.29
N SER A 32 -12.09 -17.17 -21.61
CA SER A 32 -10.99 -16.57 -22.35
C SER A 32 -11.01 -15.06 -22.28
N SER A 33 -12.18 -14.44 -22.39
CA SER A 33 -12.34 -12.98 -22.28
C SER A 33 -12.00 -12.46 -20.90
N VAL A 34 -12.45 -13.15 -19.84
CA VAL A 34 -12.10 -12.82 -18.46
C VAL A 34 -10.59 -12.96 -18.23
N ASN A 35 -9.99 -14.04 -18.76
CA ASN A 35 -8.55 -14.25 -18.64
C ASN A 35 -7.75 -13.13 -19.33
N VAL A 36 -8.10 -12.76 -20.56
CA VAL A 36 -7.47 -11.63 -21.27
C VAL A 36 -7.64 -10.32 -20.48
N TYR A 37 -8.81 -10.07 -19.92
CA TYR A 37 -9.03 -8.88 -19.11
C TYR A 37 -8.13 -8.85 -17.88
N VAL A 38 -8.11 -9.93 -17.11
CA VAL A 38 -7.32 -10.01 -15.88
C VAL A 38 -5.83 -9.91 -16.16
N THR A 39 -5.33 -10.59 -17.19
CA THR A 39 -3.89 -10.66 -17.48
C THR A 39 -3.33 -9.43 -18.19
N ASN A 40 -4.15 -8.70 -18.98
CA ASN A 40 -3.61 -7.66 -19.85
C ASN A 40 -4.32 -6.29 -19.72
N LEU A 41 -5.56 -6.26 -19.30
CA LEU A 41 -6.39 -5.06 -19.37
C LEU A 41 -6.74 -4.46 -18.01
N LYS A 42 -6.63 -5.22 -16.92
CA LYS A 42 -6.95 -4.74 -15.57
C LYS A 42 -6.14 -3.49 -15.25
N ALA A 43 -6.84 -2.41 -14.92
CA ALA A 43 -6.23 -1.13 -14.56
C ALA A 43 -5.28 -1.29 -13.36
N PRO A 44 -4.31 -0.35 -13.16
CA PRO A 44 -3.45 -0.37 -11.99
C PRO A 44 -4.29 -0.36 -10.71
N ASP A 45 -3.95 -1.23 -9.78
CA ASP A 45 -4.58 -1.36 -8.46
C ASP A 45 -3.48 -1.30 -7.40
N LEU A 46 -3.10 -0.06 -7.06
CA LEU A 46 -2.01 0.20 -6.13
C LEU A 46 -2.52 0.18 -4.68
N SER A 47 -1.75 -0.44 -3.81
CA SER A 47 -1.94 -0.44 -2.36
C SER A 47 -0.60 -0.28 -1.64
N ILE A 48 -0.65 0.25 -0.40
CA ILE A 48 0.52 0.40 0.47
C ILE A 48 0.41 -0.63 1.60
N VAL A 49 1.54 -1.26 1.91
CA VAL A 49 1.71 -2.10 3.10
C VAL A 49 2.83 -1.49 3.92
N VAL A 50 2.56 -1.21 5.19
CA VAL A 50 3.54 -0.70 6.15
C VAL A 50 4.17 -1.86 6.90
N ALA A 51 5.47 -1.83 7.12
CA ALA A 51 6.15 -2.78 8.01
C ALA A 51 5.64 -2.65 9.45
N PRO A 52 5.81 -3.69 10.29
CA PRO A 52 5.34 -3.66 11.68
C PRO A 52 6.17 -2.77 12.61
N TYR A 53 7.00 -1.90 12.07
CA TYR A 53 7.81 -0.97 12.83
C TYR A 53 8.04 0.34 12.07
N VAL A 54 8.35 1.38 12.84
CA VAL A 54 8.73 2.73 12.38
C VAL A 54 10.03 3.10 13.07
N ASN A 55 10.98 3.66 12.34
CA ASN A 55 12.15 4.28 12.96
C ASN A 55 11.87 5.78 13.11
N HIS A 56 11.95 6.25 14.34
CA HIS A 56 11.80 7.66 14.69
C HIS A 56 13.16 8.27 14.98
N ILE A 57 13.44 9.42 14.41
CA ILE A 57 14.71 10.14 14.57
C ILE A 57 14.39 11.59 14.94
N VAL A 58 15.07 12.09 15.95
CA VAL A 58 15.08 13.49 16.33
C VAL A 58 16.48 14.04 16.13
N ASP A 59 16.61 15.02 15.27
CA ASP A 59 17.86 15.76 15.13
C ASP A 59 17.91 16.84 16.21
N ASN A 60 18.74 16.62 17.20
CA ASN A 60 18.90 17.55 18.32
C ASN A 60 19.46 18.92 17.91
N SER A 61 20.19 19.00 16.79
CA SER A 61 20.80 20.24 16.30
C SER A 61 19.79 21.17 15.64
N SER A 62 18.81 20.60 14.92
CA SER A 62 17.78 21.33 14.19
C SER A 62 16.39 21.22 14.84
N LEU A 63 16.24 20.37 15.88
CA LEU A 63 14.94 20.00 16.48
C LEU A 63 13.95 19.45 15.45
N ASN A 64 14.47 18.93 14.33
CA ASN A 64 13.64 18.34 13.30
C ASN A 64 13.39 16.86 13.58
N GLU A 65 12.14 16.54 13.69
CA GLU A 65 11.65 15.19 13.82
C GLU A 65 11.46 14.56 12.45
N SER A 66 11.84 13.29 12.31
CA SER A 66 11.66 12.54 11.08
C SER A 66 11.24 11.11 11.35
N PHE A 67 10.52 10.53 10.39
CA PHE A 67 10.06 9.14 10.44
C PHE A 67 10.57 8.38 9.23
N PHE A 68 11.18 7.21 9.47
CA PHE A 68 11.63 6.30 8.44
C PHE A 68 10.73 5.08 8.44
N LEU A 69 9.88 4.99 7.42
CA LEU A 69 8.90 3.93 7.29
C LEU A 69 9.27 2.98 6.16
N PRO A 70 9.55 1.70 6.46
CA PRO A 70 9.64 0.69 5.42
C PRO A 70 8.25 0.43 4.85
N LEU A 71 8.09 0.73 3.57
CA LEU A 71 6.83 0.61 2.84
C LEU A 71 6.99 -0.36 1.68
N THR A 72 5.95 -1.16 1.44
CA THR A 72 5.82 -1.96 0.22
C THR A 72 4.64 -1.42 -0.57
N VAL A 73 4.88 -0.98 -1.80
CA VAL A 73 3.83 -0.62 -2.74
C VAL A 73 3.58 -1.80 -3.64
N VAL A 74 2.32 -2.24 -3.72
CA VAL A 74 1.90 -3.42 -4.50
C VAL A 74 0.97 -2.95 -5.61
N ASN A 75 1.22 -3.39 -6.84
CA ASN A 75 0.30 -3.24 -7.96
C ASN A 75 -0.37 -4.58 -8.26
N ARG A 76 -1.67 -4.70 -7.97
CA ARG A 76 -2.51 -5.88 -8.26
C ARG A 76 -3.22 -5.79 -9.61
N GLY A 77 -2.95 -4.75 -10.38
CA GLY A 77 -3.46 -4.58 -11.74
C GLY A 77 -2.49 -5.14 -12.77
N ALA A 78 -2.98 -5.40 -13.98
CA ALA A 78 -2.15 -5.87 -15.10
C ALA A 78 -1.35 -4.73 -15.74
N LYS A 79 -1.88 -3.50 -15.68
CA LYS A 79 -1.22 -2.34 -16.28
C LYS A 79 -0.27 -1.68 -15.29
N PRO A 80 0.81 -1.06 -15.78
CA PRO A 80 1.69 -0.26 -14.94
C PRO A 80 0.94 0.87 -14.23
N GLY A 81 1.38 1.19 -13.01
CA GLY A 81 0.87 2.30 -12.22
C GLY A 81 2.00 3.15 -11.67
N SER A 82 1.74 4.44 -11.44
CA SER A 82 2.73 5.36 -10.91
C SER A 82 2.28 5.95 -9.59
N LEU A 83 3.19 5.99 -8.63
CA LEU A 83 3.04 6.66 -7.35
C LEU A 83 3.87 7.95 -7.38
N LEU A 84 3.22 9.10 -7.15
CA LEU A 84 3.81 10.42 -7.32
C LEU A 84 4.41 10.98 -6.04
N SER A 85 3.79 10.72 -4.89
CA SER A 85 4.21 11.25 -3.59
C SER A 85 3.69 10.41 -2.44
N PHE A 86 4.35 10.59 -1.29
CA PHE A 86 3.85 10.12 0.00
C PHE A 86 3.67 11.29 0.96
N GLU A 87 2.60 11.23 1.76
CA GLU A 87 2.33 12.05 2.92
C GLU A 87 2.11 11.15 4.12
N LEU A 88 2.60 11.56 5.29
CA LEU A 88 2.37 10.92 6.56
C LEU A 88 1.70 11.91 7.50
N ASN A 89 0.46 11.64 7.89
CA ASN A 89 -0.23 12.35 8.95
C ASN A 89 -0.08 11.58 10.26
N VAL A 90 0.40 12.26 11.29
CA VAL A 90 0.51 11.73 12.65
C VAL A 90 -0.48 12.49 13.53
N THR A 91 -1.43 11.78 14.12
CA THR A 91 -2.47 12.35 14.99
C THR A 91 -2.30 11.85 16.41
N TYR A 92 -2.15 12.74 17.38
CA TYR A 92 -2.18 12.40 18.79
C TYR A 92 -3.64 12.24 19.24
N LEU A 93 -4.06 11.01 19.49
CA LEU A 93 -5.47 10.67 19.71
C LEU A 93 -6.11 11.33 20.93
N PRO A 94 -5.40 11.54 22.07
CA PRO A 94 -6.01 12.17 23.23
C PRO A 94 -6.50 13.60 23.01
N THR A 95 -5.84 14.38 22.16
CA THR A 95 -6.22 15.77 21.87
C THR A 95 -6.77 16.02 20.48
N GLY A 96 -6.52 15.07 19.54
CA GLY A 96 -6.85 15.24 18.13
C GLY A 96 -5.87 16.15 17.37
N ASN A 97 -4.81 16.62 18.02
CA ASN A 97 -3.76 17.38 17.33
C ASN A 97 -3.09 16.49 16.29
N HIS A 98 -2.74 17.06 15.16
CA HIS A 98 -2.10 16.31 14.07
C HIS A 98 -0.98 17.11 13.42
N GLU A 99 -0.11 16.37 12.77
CA GLU A 99 1.04 16.88 12.07
C GLU A 99 1.28 16.13 10.77
N THR A 100 1.77 16.85 9.74
CA THR A 100 1.98 16.30 8.40
C THR A 100 3.45 16.32 8.03
N TYR A 101 3.93 15.15 7.56
CA TYR A 101 5.29 14.92 7.07
C TYR A 101 5.22 14.49 5.61
N TYR A 102 6.26 14.80 4.86
CA TYR A 102 6.31 14.51 3.43
C TYR A 102 7.48 13.57 3.12
N GLY A 103 7.24 12.56 2.30
CA GLY A 103 8.27 11.65 1.83
C GLY A 103 9.24 12.40 0.92
N GLN A 104 10.44 12.69 1.42
CA GLN A 104 11.44 13.48 0.70
C GLN A 104 12.60 12.66 0.18
N TYR A 105 12.92 11.55 0.83
CA TYR A 105 14.05 10.70 0.50
C TYR A 105 13.68 9.22 0.61
N PHE A 106 14.43 8.37 -0.10
CA PHE A 106 14.56 6.96 0.24
C PHE A 106 15.75 6.78 1.17
N ALA A 107 15.63 5.90 2.16
CA ALA A 107 16.77 5.53 2.99
C ALA A 107 17.83 4.76 2.15
N GLN A 108 19.07 4.79 2.61
CA GLN A 108 20.14 3.97 2.03
C GLN A 108 19.87 2.48 2.29
N GLU A 109 20.20 1.61 1.35
CA GLU A 109 19.91 0.17 1.48
C GLU A 109 20.71 -0.51 2.59
N ASP A 110 21.94 -0.08 2.79
CA ASP A 110 22.89 -0.58 3.80
C ASP A 110 22.86 0.20 5.13
N GLN A 111 22.24 1.37 5.13
CA GLN A 111 22.06 2.24 6.30
C GLN A 111 20.64 2.79 6.32
N PRO A 112 19.64 1.97 6.72
CA PRO A 112 18.24 2.33 6.63
C PRO A 112 17.82 3.48 7.55
N GLU A 113 18.68 3.96 8.41
CA GLU A 113 18.57 5.16 9.25
C GLU A 113 19.05 6.44 8.56
N ASN A 114 19.77 6.33 7.44
CA ASN A 114 20.30 7.49 6.74
C ASN A 114 19.49 7.81 5.47
N PRO A 115 19.21 9.10 5.21
CA PRO A 115 18.60 9.51 3.96
C PRO A 115 19.57 9.23 2.80
N GLY A 116 19.06 8.64 1.75
CA GLY A 116 19.77 8.34 0.52
C GLY A 116 19.34 9.25 -0.64
N ALA A 117 18.81 8.65 -1.71
CA ALA A 117 18.36 9.41 -2.87
C ALA A 117 17.07 10.19 -2.59
N PHE A 118 16.91 11.35 -3.21
CA PHE A 118 15.65 12.08 -3.20
C PHE A 118 14.51 11.19 -3.68
N PHE A 119 13.33 11.41 -3.08
CA PHE A 119 12.14 10.74 -3.53
C PHE A 119 11.84 11.13 -4.99
N ALA A 120 11.69 10.13 -5.84
CA ALA A 120 11.25 10.28 -7.21
C ALA A 120 9.99 9.43 -7.43
N PRO A 121 9.09 9.83 -8.35
CA PRO A 121 7.93 9.04 -8.69
C PRO A 121 8.30 7.58 -9.01
N MET A 122 7.58 6.64 -8.39
CA MET A 122 7.81 5.21 -8.58
C MET A 122 6.86 4.65 -9.62
N ASN A 123 7.41 3.99 -10.64
CA ASN A 123 6.64 3.24 -11.62
C ASN A 123 6.65 1.76 -11.23
N LEU A 124 5.46 1.18 -11.09
CA LEU A 124 5.26 -0.23 -10.77
C LEU A 124 4.66 -0.93 -12.00
N GLU A 125 5.34 -1.96 -12.47
CA GLU A 125 4.80 -2.86 -13.48
C GLU A 125 3.53 -3.55 -12.99
N GLY A 126 2.78 -4.13 -13.92
CA GLY A 126 1.62 -4.94 -13.55
C GLY A 126 2.02 -6.14 -12.69
N TYR A 127 1.21 -6.46 -11.68
CA TYR A 127 1.44 -7.57 -10.73
C TYR A 127 2.83 -7.56 -10.07
N SER A 128 3.33 -6.38 -9.73
CA SER A 128 4.63 -6.21 -9.09
C SER A 128 4.52 -5.54 -7.72
N ALA A 129 5.59 -5.63 -6.94
CA ALA A 129 5.73 -4.93 -5.69
C ALA A 129 7.13 -4.34 -5.56
N ILE A 130 7.23 -3.18 -4.92
CA ILE A 130 8.49 -2.50 -4.62
C ILE A 130 8.50 -2.17 -3.13
N SER A 131 9.55 -2.59 -2.42
CA SER A 131 9.77 -2.25 -1.02
C SER A 131 10.89 -1.21 -0.92
N ARG A 132 10.64 -0.14 -0.16
CA ARG A 132 11.61 0.92 0.13
C ARG A 132 11.33 1.51 1.50
N THR A 133 12.36 1.96 2.19
CA THR A 133 12.19 2.81 3.37
C THR A 133 12.09 4.26 2.91
N VAL A 134 10.97 4.89 3.22
CA VAL A 134 10.71 6.30 2.89
C VAL A 134 10.99 7.14 4.12
N CYS A 135 11.78 8.20 3.95
CA CYS A 135 12.11 9.16 4.97
C CYS A 135 11.14 10.34 4.89
N PHE A 136 10.38 10.55 5.95
CA PHE A 136 9.37 11.58 6.07
C PHE A 136 9.88 12.72 6.92
N TYR A 137 9.79 13.94 6.40
CA TYR A 137 10.21 15.17 7.06
C TYR A 137 9.07 16.19 7.11
N PRO A 138 9.00 17.04 8.12
CA PRO A 138 8.05 18.15 8.15
C PRO A 138 8.39 19.18 7.07
N LEU A 139 7.42 19.98 6.65
CA LEU A 139 7.68 21.16 5.83
C LEU A 139 7.95 22.37 6.73
N GLY A 140 9.14 22.98 6.52
CA GLY A 140 9.56 24.18 7.24
C GLY A 140 10.27 23.88 8.56
N GLU A 141 10.83 24.96 9.15
CA GLU A 141 11.48 24.88 10.44
C GLU A 141 10.44 24.77 11.55
N ARG A 142 10.68 23.91 12.52
CA ARG A 142 9.81 23.68 13.66
C ARG A 142 10.52 23.93 14.96
N GLN A 143 9.74 24.30 15.96
CA GLN A 143 10.17 24.37 17.34
C GLN A 143 9.60 23.16 18.09
N GLY A 144 10.37 22.07 18.16
CA GLY A 144 10.06 20.91 18.98
C GLY A 144 9.48 19.70 18.22
N ASN A 145 9.43 18.58 18.92
CA ASN A 145 8.96 17.30 18.42
C ASN A 145 7.46 17.13 18.68
N PHE A 146 6.73 16.69 17.69
CA PHE A 146 5.31 16.36 17.83
C PHE A 146 5.10 15.01 18.56
N PHE A 147 5.93 14.02 18.24
CA PHE A 147 5.89 12.68 18.81
C PHE A 147 6.67 12.62 20.13
N ASN A 148 6.21 13.38 21.15
CA ASN A 148 6.91 13.57 22.41
C ASN A 148 6.02 13.44 23.67
N GLN A 149 4.80 12.93 23.52
CA GLN A 149 3.87 12.74 24.62
C GLN A 149 3.45 11.29 24.72
N MET A 150 3.36 10.76 25.94
CA MET A 150 2.84 9.40 26.16
C MET A 150 1.38 9.31 25.71
N GLY A 151 1.03 8.19 25.09
CA GLY A 151 -0.31 7.89 24.62
C GLY A 151 -0.37 7.34 23.21
N ALA A 152 -1.57 7.22 22.70
CA ALA A 152 -1.83 6.64 21.41
C ALA A 152 -1.75 7.65 20.28
N TYR A 153 -1.03 7.29 19.23
CA TYR A 153 -0.93 8.05 17.99
C TYR A 153 -1.49 7.21 16.83
N GLU A 154 -2.22 7.88 15.95
CA GLU A 154 -2.65 7.32 14.68
C GLU A 154 -1.79 7.88 13.54
N PHE A 155 -1.22 6.98 12.76
CA PHE A 155 -0.39 7.27 11.61
C PHE A 155 -1.18 6.96 10.35
N THR A 156 -1.30 7.92 9.45
CA THR A 156 -1.99 7.76 8.16
C THR A 156 -1.00 8.03 7.04
N VAL A 157 -0.56 6.97 6.36
CA VAL A 157 0.26 7.09 5.15
C VAL A 157 -0.65 7.25 3.95
N THR A 158 -0.49 8.32 3.22
CA THR A 158 -1.22 8.61 2.00
C THR A 158 -0.27 8.62 0.80
N GLY A 159 -0.52 7.75 -0.17
CA GLY A 159 0.17 7.75 -1.46
C GLY A 159 -0.70 8.38 -2.54
N THR A 160 -0.17 9.32 -3.31
CA THR A 160 -0.84 9.92 -4.46
C THR A 160 -0.43 9.21 -5.73
N THR A 161 -1.40 8.67 -6.48
CA THR A 161 -1.14 7.93 -7.72
C THR A 161 -1.46 8.78 -8.95
N ALA A 162 -0.75 8.54 -10.06
CA ALA A 162 -1.08 9.13 -11.35
C ALA A 162 -2.05 8.25 -12.15
N ASN A 163 -2.87 8.91 -12.99
CA ASN A 163 -3.58 8.23 -14.06
C ASN A 163 -2.67 8.05 -15.29
N VAL A 164 -3.23 7.45 -16.36
CA VAL A 164 -2.53 7.24 -17.66
C VAL A 164 -2.06 8.55 -18.30
N ARG A 165 -2.65 9.70 -17.91
CA ARG A 165 -2.26 11.04 -18.40
C ARG A 165 -1.26 11.75 -17.49
N GLY A 166 -0.81 11.10 -16.41
CA GLY A 166 0.10 11.70 -15.44
C GLY A 166 -0.57 12.64 -14.42
N GLU A 167 -1.90 12.77 -14.45
CA GLU A 167 -2.62 13.61 -13.50
C GLU A 167 -2.82 12.87 -12.18
N ALA A 168 -2.59 13.55 -11.07
CA ALA A 168 -2.85 13.02 -9.72
C ALA A 168 -4.35 12.72 -9.54
N ARG A 169 -4.72 11.48 -9.24
CA ARG A 169 -6.14 11.12 -9.20
C ARG A 169 -6.59 10.27 -8.02
N LYS A 170 -5.77 9.41 -7.49
CA LYS A 170 -6.21 8.48 -6.46
C LYS A 170 -5.28 8.56 -5.27
N ARG A 171 -5.85 8.69 -4.09
CA ARG A 171 -5.14 8.51 -2.83
C ARG A 171 -5.28 7.07 -2.40
N ILE A 172 -4.17 6.43 -2.12
CA ILE A 172 -4.12 5.13 -1.44
C ILE A 172 -3.72 5.41 0.01
N ILE A 173 -4.45 4.85 0.95
CA ILE A 173 -4.32 5.18 2.37
C ILE A 173 -4.05 3.90 3.15
N GLN A 174 -3.09 3.98 4.06
CA GLN A 174 -2.82 2.94 5.05
C GLN A 174 -2.75 3.58 6.43
N GLU A 175 -3.55 3.07 7.36
CA GLU A 175 -3.59 3.54 8.75
C GLU A 175 -3.00 2.50 9.69
N PHE A 176 -2.28 2.96 10.70
CA PHE A 176 -1.77 2.13 11.79
C PHE A 176 -1.65 2.96 13.07
N ARG A 177 -1.50 2.28 14.21
CA ARG A 177 -1.40 2.93 15.52
C ARG A 177 -0.10 2.54 16.21
N ILE A 178 0.42 3.51 16.94
CA ILE A 178 1.55 3.36 17.85
C ILE A 178 1.09 3.87 19.21
N GLU A 179 1.38 3.12 20.25
CA GLU A 179 1.20 3.55 21.63
C GLU A 179 2.57 3.88 22.22
N LEU A 180 2.83 5.16 22.45
CA LEU A 180 4.07 5.62 23.07
C LEU A 180 3.99 5.37 24.57
N THR A 181 4.70 4.34 25.05
CA THR A 181 4.79 3.98 26.46
C THR A 181 5.86 4.78 27.17
N GLN A 182 5.86 4.75 28.53
CA GLN A 182 6.89 5.40 29.33
C GLN A 182 8.29 4.90 28.99
N ASP A 183 8.46 3.58 28.82
CA ASP A 183 9.76 2.98 28.49
C ASP A 183 10.31 3.48 27.15
N MET A 184 9.43 3.61 26.14
CA MET A 184 9.80 4.17 24.83
C MET A 184 10.14 5.66 24.93
N TYR A 185 9.34 6.41 25.71
CA TYR A 185 9.58 7.82 25.95
C TYR A 185 10.92 8.05 26.64
N ASP A 186 11.24 7.25 27.66
CA ASP A 186 12.52 7.33 28.36
C ASP A 186 13.70 7.01 27.44
N GLN A 187 13.55 6.02 26.55
CA GLN A 187 14.56 5.73 25.54
C GLN A 187 14.78 6.92 24.59
N MET A 188 13.73 7.66 24.25
CA MET A 188 13.84 8.86 23.39
C MET A 188 14.57 10.03 24.09
N GLN A 189 14.63 10.03 25.44
CA GLN A 189 15.26 11.10 26.22
C GLN A 189 16.73 10.81 26.58
N VAL A 190 17.19 9.57 26.41
CA VAL A 190 18.45 9.10 27.05
C VAL A 190 19.72 9.62 26.38
N GLU A 191 19.72 10.16 25.15
CA GLU A 191 20.96 10.53 24.49
C GLU A 191 20.95 11.89 23.76
N PRO A 192 20.98 13.02 24.50
CA PRO A 192 21.16 14.34 23.85
C PRO A 192 22.58 14.62 23.34
N ASP A 193 23.59 13.80 23.71
CA ASP A 193 25.00 14.12 23.52
C ASP A 193 25.68 13.42 22.33
N LEU A 194 24.95 12.65 21.53
CA LEU A 194 25.54 11.97 20.37
C LEU A 194 25.54 12.85 19.13
N GLU A 195 26.68 12.93 18.47
CA GLU A 195 26.92 13.66 17.22
C GLU A 195 26.02 13.17 16.07
N TYR A 196 25.44 11.97 16.23
CA TYR A 196 24.45 11.39 15.31
C TYR A 196 23.28 10.81 16.08
N PRO A 197 22.04 11.25 15.78
CA PRO A 197 20.86 10.70 16.44
C PRO A 197 20.65 9.23 16.02
N TYR A 198 20.53 8.35 17.02
CA TYR A 198 20.17 6.96 16.75
C TYR A 198 18.68 6.83 16.48
N PRO A 199 18.28 6.06 15.45
CA PRO A 199 16.87 5.79 15.20
C PRO A 199 16.31 4.93 16.32
N ILE A 200 15.22 5.39 16.92
CA ILE A 200 14.45 4.58 17.85
C ILE A 200 13.44 3.76 17.04
N ARG A 201 13.59 2.45 17.11
CA ARG A 201 12.65 1.52 16.48
C ARG A 201 11.42 1.34 17.34
N ILE A 202 10.27 1.71 16.80
CA ILE A 202 8.98 1.64 17.48
C ILE A 202 8.11 0.59 16.78
N GLU A 203 7.57 -0.35 17.54
CA GLU A 203 6.68 -1.37 16.99
C GLU A 203 5.26 -0.82 16.80
N VAL A 204 4.65 -1.21 15.69
CA VAL A 204 3.27 -0.85 15.36
C VAL A 204 2.32 -1.69 16.21
N SER A 205 1.53 -1.07 17.06
CA SER A 205 0.59 -1.75 17.97
C SER A 205 -0.61 -2.36 17.24
N SER A 206 -1.08 -1.73 16.16
CA SER A 206 -2.15 -2.26 15.32
C SER A 206 -2.13 -1.67 13.91
N ILE A 207 -2.43 -2.50 12.91
CA ILE A 207 -2.59 -2.06 11.52
C ILE A 207 -4.08 -2.14 11.21
N ARG A 208 -4.68 -1.00 10.84
CA ARG A 208 -6.07 -0.94 10.42
C ARG A 208 -6.14 -1.39 8.96
N ARG A 209 -6.69 -2.59 8.73
CA ARG A 209 -7.00 -3.05 7.37
C ARG A 209 -8.24 -2.31 6.87
N SER A 210 -8.22 -1.84 5.63
CA SER A 210 -9.43 -1.28 5.04
C SER A 210 -10.50 -2.38 4.96
N LEU A 211 -11.77 -2.00 5.11
CA LEU A 211 -12.90 -2.94 4.99
C LEU A 211 -12.87 -3.67 3.63
N LEU A 212 -12.38 -3.01 2.58
CA LEU A 212 -12.19 -3.57 1.24
C LEU A 212 -11.12 -4.68 1.21
N ASP A 213 -10.04 -4.55 1.98
CA ASP A 213 -9.00 -5.58 2.06
C ASP A 213 -9.48 -6.80 2.84
N ILE A 214 -10.31 -6.59 3.88
CA ILE A 214 -10.96 -7.67 4.63
C ILE A 214 -11.94 -8.42 3.74
N LEU A 215 -12.78 -7.72 2.98
CA LEU A 215 -13.74 -8.35 2.07
C LEU A 215 -13.06 -9.09 0.91
N ARG A 216 -11.91 -8.61 0.43
CA ARG A 216 -11.12 -9.31 -0.60
C ARG A 216 -10.46 -10.58 -0.07
N SER A 217 -10.01 -10.61 1.19
CA SER A 217 -9.39 -11.80 1.81
C SER A 217 -10.39 -12.92 2.13
N ILE A 218 -11.70 -12.63 2.13
CA ILE A 218 -12.78 -13.62 2.36
C ILE A 218 -13.25 -14.24 1.03
N GLY A 219 -12.91 -13.62 -0.10
CA GLY A 219 -13.32 -14.07 -1.46
C GLY A 219 -12.26 -14.89 -2.21
N GLU A 220 -11.10 -15.19 -1.61
CA GLU A 220 -10.08 -16.13 -2.09
C GLU A 220 -10.22 -17.47 -1.35
#